data_660a0575d2211c13d6b1aa0b784e8553
#
_entry.id   660a0575d2211c13d6b1aa0b784e8553
#
_cell.length_a   1.000
_cell.length_b   1.000
_cell.length_c   1.000
_cell.angle_alpha   90.00
_cell.angle_beta   90.00
_cell.angle_gamma   90.00
#
_symmetry.space_group_name_H-M   'P 1'
#
loop_
_entity.id
_entity.type
_entity.pdbx_description
1 polymer ?
#
loop_
_entity_poly.entity_id
_entity_poly.type
_entity_poly.pdbx_seq_one_letter_code
_entity_poly.pdbx_strand_id
1 'polypeptide(L)'
;MPKQRIGWEDYKVDYSEFSDYYTDDFFPKGENWLMVGPTGPRRLRLAIEHLANRRGGACYFIDLDPRWVKRLIRDGEYDMARKYKEHVAEQAITIMKGRKIGCMFTTPTILESLAERISIPGAGIKGVFVGGTTMTPQYVRFLTEEVLEGKVNFAPTYGNTLMGLAISRPLTAEDNYSLTYYAPQPRAILRIVNPKDSTQGVEYDEYGRVELSTMTKEFFMPRFLERDEAIRRQPCERFPWDGVGDVRPFESTTKKVIEGVY
;
A
#
# COMPACT_ATOMS: atom_id res chain seq x y z
N MET A 1 -11.83 -3.16 -19.98
CA MET A 1 -10.37 -3.29 -20.00
C MET A 1 -9.96 -4.51 -19.20
N PRO A 2 -9.07 -5.37 -19.67
CA PRO A 2 -8.53 -6.42 -18.85
C PRO A 2 -7.74 -5.82 -17.69
N LYS A 3 -8.18 -6.06 -16.47
CA LYS A 3 -7.55 -5.60 -15.23
C LYS A 3 -6.39 -6.53 -14.81
N GLN A 4 -5.78 -7.25 -15.74
CA GLN A 4 -4.73 -8.20 -15.41
C GLN A 4 -3.52 -7.93 -16.27
N ARG A 5 -2.40 -7.70 -15.65
CA ARG A 5 -1.09 -7.85 -16.28
C ARG A 5 -0.90 -9.32 -16.65
N ILE A 6 -0.43 -9.58 -17.84
CA ILE A 6 -0.27 -10.93 -18.37
C ILE A 6 0.96 -11.61 -17.77
N GLY A 7 2.02 -10.86 -17.49
CA GLY A 7 3.26 -11.38 -16.97
C GLY A 7 3.45 -11.20 -15.45
N TRP A 8 4.53 -11.77 -14.97
CA TRP A 8 4.97 -11.72 -13.58
C TRP A 8 6.29 -10.97 -13.38
N GLU A 9 7.11 -10.88 -14.44
CA GLU A 9 8.49 -10.40 -14.32
C GLU A 9 8.58 -8.92 -13.90
N ASP A 10 7.76 -8.05 -14.51
CA ASP A 10 7.74 -6.63 -14.14
C ASP A 10 7.30 -6.41 -12.69
N TYR A 11 6.40 -7.27 -12.19
CA TYR A 11 5.99 -7.26 -10.79
C TYR A 11 7.13 -7.63 -9.84
N LYS A 12 7.93 -8.64 -10.22
CA LYS A 12 9.12 -9.00 -9.45
C LYS A 12 10.13 -7.86 -9.40
N VAL A 13 10.30 -7.14 -10.50
CA VAL A 13 11.21 -5.99 -10.56
C VAL A 13 10.75 -4.91 -9.60
N ASP A 14 9.47 -4.51 -9.61
CA ASP A 14 8.93 -3.48 -8.74
C ASP A 14 9.17 -3.84 -7.25
N TYR A 15 8.88 -5.07 -6.85
CA TYR A 15 9.07 -5.51 -5.47
C TYR A 15 10.52 -5.79 -5.09
N SER A 16 11.37 -6.11 -6.07
CA SER A 16 12.82 -6.19 -5.85
C SER A 16 13.40 -4.81 -5.60
N GLU A 17 13.02 -3.80 -6.39
CA GLU A 17 13.43 -2.41 -6.19
C GLU A 17 12.91 -1.84 -4.87
N PHE A 18 11.67 -2.17 -4.49
CA PHE A 18 11.14 -1.86 -3.16
C PHE A 18 12.01 -2.46 -2.06
N SER A 19 12.35 -3.75 -2.18
CA SER A 19 13.22 -4.42 -1.21
C SER A 19 14.62 -3.79 -1.13
N ASP A 20 15.18 -3.39 -2.26
CA ASP A 20 16.52 -2.82 -2.33
C ASP A 20 16.54 -1.35 -1.86
N TYR A 21 15.41 -0.65 -1.98
CA TYR A 21 15.25 0.70 -1.48
C TYR A 21 15.21 0.76 0.05
N TYR A 22 14.45 -0.13 0.68
CA TYR A 22 14.39 -0.23 2.13
C TYR A 22 15.50 -1.14 2.64
N THR A 23 16.40 -0.58 3.44
CA THR A 23 17.58 -1.26 3.99
C THR A 23 17.23 -2.42 4.92
N ASP A 24 18.24 -3.20 5.29
CA ASP A 24 18.08 -4.31 6.22
C ASP A 24 17.63 -3.86 7.63
N ASP A 25 17.90 -2.61 7.99
CA ASP A 25 17.37 -2.03 9.23
C ASP A 25 15.85 -1.82 9.17
N PHE A 26 15.32 -1.60 7.97
CA PHE A 26 13.90 -1.38 7.76
C PHE A 26 13.12 -2.69 7.69
N PHE A 27 13.57 -3.63 6.86
CA PHE A 27 13.04 -4.99 6.76
C PHE A 27 14.19 -5.98 6.90
N PRO A 28 14.49 -6.46 8.13
CA PRO A 28 15.66 -7.29 8.38
C PRO A 28 15.68 -8.61 7.59
N LYS A 29 16.86 -9.00 7.12
CA LYS A 29 17.06 -10.30 6.45
C LYS A 29 16.81 -11.46 7.40
N GLY A 30 16.34 -12.59 6.85
CA GLY A 30 16.06 -13.81 7.60
C GLY A 30 14.82 -13.77 8.48
N GLU A 31 14.09 -12.64 8.52
CA GLU A 31 12.82 -12.56 9.24
C GLU A 31 11.67 -13.14 8.42
N ASN A 32 10.80 -13.89 9.09
CA ASN A 32 9.56 -14.32 8.45
C ASN A 32 8.57 -13.16 8.32
N TRP A 33 7.75 -13.28 7.31
CA TRP A 33 6.70 -12.31 6.97
C TRP A 33 5.31 -12.87 7.28
N LEU A 34 4.41 -12.01 7.69
CA LEU A 34 2.98 -12.27 7.77
C LEU A 34 2.24 -11.34 6.81
N MET A 35 1.51 -11.92 5.88
CA MET A 35 0.58 -11.18 5.04
C MET A 35 -0.84 -11.38 5.54
N VAL A 36 -1.50 -10.30 5.94
CA VAL A 36 -2.92 -10.28 6.32
C VAL A 36 -3.66 -9.37 5.34
N GLY A 37 -4.40 -9.95 4.43
CA GLY A 37 -5.07 -9.18 3.37
C GLY A 37 -5.51 -10.07 2.21
N PRO A 38 -5.80 -9.49 1.04
CA PRO A 38 -6.34 -10.23 -0.11
C PRO A 38 -5.30 -11.16 -0.72
N THR A 39 -5.23 -12.39 -0.25
CA THR A 39 -4.30 -13.41 -0.73
C THR A 39 -4.84 -14.22 -1.92
N GLY A 40 -6.15 -14.22 -2.18
CA GLY A 40 -6.84 -15.01 -3.20
C GLY A 40 -6.17 -14.99 -4.58
N PRO A 41 -6.87 -15.07 -5.71
CA PRO A 41 -6.26 -15.12 -7.05
C PRO A 41 -5.67 -13.76 -7.46
N ARG A 42 -4.90 -13.13 -6.57
CA ARG A 42 -4.30 -11.81 -6.76
C ARG A 42 -2.80 -11.89 -6.76
N ARG A 43 -2.17 -11.10 -7.62
CA ARG A 43 -0.71 -11.02 -7.73
C ARG A 43 -0.05 -10.50 -6.45
N LEU A 44 -0.77 -9.74 -5.61
CA LEU A 44 -0.22 -9.20 -4.38
C LEU A 44 0.35 -10.28 -3.45
N ARG A 45 -0.32 -11.44 -3.32
CA ARG A 45 0.23 -12.57 -2.58
C ARG A 45 1.60 -12.99 -3.12
N LEU A 46 1.69 -13.19 -4.43
CA LEU A 46 2.95 -13.60 -5.07
C LEU A 46 4.05 -12.55 -4.89
N ALA A 47 3.67 -11.28 -4.90
CA ALA A 47 4.59 -10.17 -4.69
C ALA A 47 5.15 -10.15 -3.26
N ILE A 48 4.30 -10.31 -2.25
CA ILE A 48 4.75 -10.36 -0.85
C ILE A 48 5.57 -11.62 -0.56
N GLU A 49 5.19 -12.76 -1.12
CA GLU A 49 5.97 -14.00 -1.05
C GLU A 49 7.36 -13.83 -1.69
N HIS A 50 7.42 -13.19 -2.86
CA HIS A 50 8.67 -12.86 -3.52
C HIS A 50 9.55 -11.95 -2.64
N LEU A 51 8.96 -10.92 -2.04
CA LEU A 51 9.65 -10.00 -1.15
C LEU A 51 10.24 -10.72 0.08
N ALA A 52 9.45 -11.58 0.73
CA ALA A 52 9.91 -12.38 1.87
C ALA A 52 11.07 -13.31 1.49
N ASN A 53 10.91 -14.05 0.38
CA ASN A 53 11.94 -14.98 -0.11
C ASN A 53 13.23 -14.25 -0.52
N ARG A 54 13.13 -13.09 -1.17
CA ARG A 54 14.30 -12.27 -1.53
C ARG A 54 15.12 -11.86 -0.32
N ARG A 55 14.46 -11.68 0.84
CA ARG A 55 15.10 -11.33 2.11
C ARG A 55 15.45 -12.55 2.97
N GLY A 56 15.28 -13.76 2.46
CA GLY A 56 15.67 -15.00 3.14
C GLY A 56 14.69 -15.47 4.21
N GLY A 57 13.46 -14.97 4.22
CA GLY A 57 12.39 -15.39 5.12
C GLY A 57 11.28 -16.15 4.41
N ALA A 58 10.42 -16.80 5.17
CA ALA A 58 9.16 -17.40 4.69
C ALA A 58 8.01 -16.43 4.89
N CYS A 59 6.94 -16.55 4.08
CA CYS A 59 5.72 -15.76 4.23
C CYS A 59 4.55 -16.63 4.69
N TYR A 60 3.89 -16.23 5.77
CA TYR A 60 2.62 -16.78 6.22
C TYR A 60 1.49 -15.92 5.69
N PHE A 61 0.38 -16.55 5.32
CA PHE A 61 -0.74 -15.85 4.65
C PHE A 61 -2.05 -16.06 5.39
N ILE A 62 -2.77 -14.97 5.60
CA ILE A 62 -4.15 -14.99 6.05
C ILE A 62 -4.98 -14.22 5.02
N ASP A 63 -5.97 -14.89 4.45
CA ASP A 63 -6.85 -14.26 3.48
C ASP A 63 -7.94 -13.45 4.13
N LEU A 64 -8.07 -12.21 3.67
CA LEU A 64 -9.24 -11.38 3.87
C LEU A 64 -9.80 -11.00 2.52
N ASP A 65 -10.98 -11.51 2.15
CA ASP A 65 -11.61 -11.16 0.87
C ASP A 65 -12.38 -9.83 0.98
N PRO A 66 -11.83 -8.74 0.42
CA PRO A 66 -12.48 -7.44 0.48
C PRO A 66 -13.78 -7.37 -0.33
N ARG A 67 -13.99 -8.29 -1.27
CA ARG A 67 -15.24 -8.36 -2.03
C ARG A 67 -16.37 -8.88 -1.14
N TRP A 68 -16.03 -9.85 -0.30
CA TRP A 68 -16.99 -10.39 0.68
C TRP A 68 -17.35 -9.35 1.72
N VAL A 69 -16.36 -8.66 2.29
CA VAL A 69 -16.60 -7.57 3.26
C VAL A 69 -17.46 -6.46 2.63
N LYS A 70 -17.13 -6.02 1.41
CA LYS A 70 -17.94 -5.00 0.69
C LYS A 70 -19.36 -5.46 0.40
N ARG A 71 -19.55 -6.74 0.12
CA ARG A 71 -20.88 -7.32 -0.06
C ARG A 71 -21.67 -7.28 1.24
N LEU A 72 -21.10 -7.76 2.33
CA LEU A 72 -21.75 -7.75 3.64
C LEU A 72 -22.18 -6.33 4.05
N ILE A 73 -21.31 -5.34 3.88
CA ILE A 73 -21.63 -3.94 4.19
C ILE A 73 -22.76 -3.41 3.31
N ARG A 74 -22.73 -3.69 2.00
CA ARG A 74 -23.78 -3.27 1.07
C ARG A 74 -25.14 -3.89 1.41
N ASP A 75 -25.13 -5.14 1.86
CA ASP A 75 -26.31 -5.91 2.20
C ASP A 75 -26.81 -5.61 3.65
N GLY A 76 -26.12 -4.69 4.39
CA GLY A 76 -26.46 -4.29 5.75
C GLY A 76 -25.98 -5.24 6.85
N GLU A 77 -25.21 -6.26 6.51
CA GLU A 77 -24.71 -7.32 7.41
C GLU A 77 -23.42 -6.86 8.16
N TYR A 78 -23.49 -5.72 8.83
CA TYR A 78 -22.34 -5.11 9.51
C TYR A 78 -21.74 -6.00 10.60
N ASP A 79 -22.58 -6.71 11.34
CA ASP A 79 -22.13 -7.59 12.42
C ASP A 79 -21.35 -8.79 11.85
N MET A 80 -21.80 -9.34 10.73
CA MET A 80 -21.08 -10.41 10.04
C MET A 80 -19.72 -9.93 9.50
N ALA A 81 -19.67 -8.72 8.93
CA ALA A 81 -18.44 -8.12 8.45
C ALA A 81 -17.44 -7.89 9.60
N ARG A 82 -17.93 -7.44 10.77
CA ARG A 82 -17.12 -7.27 11.97
C ARG A 82 -16.57 -8.61 12.46
N LYS A 83 -17.40 -9.63 12.64
CA LYS A 83 -17.01 -10.98 13.07
C LYS A 83 -15.96 -11.60 12.14
N TYR A 84 -16.09 -11.38 10.83
CA TYR A 84 -15.13 -11.88 9.87
C TYR A 84 -13.75 -11.21 10.04
N LYS A 85 -13.73 -9.88 10.21
CA LYS A 85 -12.47 -9.15 10.49
C LYS A 85 -11.84 -9.59 11.83
N GLU A 86 -12.65 -9.78 12.86
CA GLU A 86 -12.19 -10.27 14.17
C GLU A 86 -11.54 -11.65 14.04
N HIS A 87 -12.17 -12.56 13.31
CA HIS A 87 -11.61 -13.90 13.06
C HIS A 87 -10.28 -13.83 12.31
N VAL A 88 -10.16 -12.95 11.30
CA VAL A 88 -8.89 -12.72 10.59
C VAL A 88 -7.79 -12.20 11.54
N ALA A 89 -8.13 -11.26 12.41
CA ALA A 89 -7.19 -10.75 13.42
C ALA A 89 -6.76 -11.84 14.42
N GLU A 90 -7.67 -12.69 14.86
CA GLU A 90 -7.35 -13.81 15.76
C GLU A 90 -6.40 -14.83 15.14
N GLN A 91 -6.56 -15.16 13.86
CA GLN A 91 -5.63 -16.01 13.13
C GLN A 91 -4.24 -15.36 13.07
N ALA A 92 -4.15 -14.06 12.78
CA ALA A 92 -2.90 -13.31 12.72
C ALA A 92 -2.17 -13.35 14.07
N ILE A 93 -2.88 -13.09 15.16
CA ILE A 93 -2.36 -13.14 16.53
C ILE A 93 -1.86 -14.55 16.88
N THR A 94 -2.60 -15.58 16.49
CA THR A 94 -2.21 -16.97 16.71
C THR A 94 -0.89 -17.31 16.00
N ILE A 95 -0.71 -16.85 14.76
CA ILE A 95 0.54 -17.03 14.02
C ILE A 95 1.68 -16.28 14.70
N MET A 96 1.49 -15.01 15.06
CA MET A 96 2.51 -14.19 15.72
C MET A 96 2.93 -14.76 17.07
N LYS A 97 2.02 -15.35 17.84
CA LYS A 97 2.35 -16.04 19.10
C LYS A 97 3.10 -17.35 18.90
N GLY A 98 2.81 -18.08 17.83
CA GLY A 98 3.37 -19.41 17.57
C GLY A 98 4.60 -19.41 16.65
N ARG A 99 4.93 -18.29 16.04
CA ARG A 99 6.02 -18.16 15.06
C ARG A 99 6.77 -16.85 15.26
N LYS A 100 8.07 -16.87 14.96
CA LYS A 100 8.87 -15.65 14.91
C LYS A 100 8.55 -14.91 13.60
N ILE A 101 7.82 -13.81 13.70
CA ILE A 101 7.47 -12.92 12.60
C ILE A 101 8.17 -11.59 12.85
N GLY A 102 8.98 -11.11 11.89
CA GLY A 102 9.66 -9.82 12.00
C GLY A 102 9.10 -8.75 11.05
N CYS A 103 8.43 -9.17 9.98
CA CYS A 103 7.88 -8.24 8.98
C CYS A 103 6.42 -8.55 8.67
N MET A 104 5.65 -7.53 8.34
CA MET A 104 4.23 -7.68 8.05
C MET A 104 3.83 -6.88 6.82
N PHE A 105 2.97 -7.48 5.97
CA PHE A 105 2.13 -6.75 5.02
C PHE A 105 0.69 -6.80 5.49
N THR A 106 0.03 -5.65 5.55
CA THR A 106 -1.40 -5.58 5.87
C THR A 106 -2.02 -4.29 5.34
N THR A 107 -3.28 -4.06 5.67
CA THR A 107 -3.94 -2.76 5.48
C THR A 107 -3.94 -1.98 6.80
N PRO A 108 -4.00 -0.65 6.76
CA PRO A 108 -4.06 0.16 7.97
C PRO A 108 -5.15 -0.26 8.94
N THR A 109 -6.36 -0.51 8.45
CA THR A 109 -7.51 -0.92 9.29
C THR A 109 -7.28 -2.27 10.01
N ILE A 110 -6.62 -3.22 9.36
CA ILE A 110 -6.26 -4.50 10.00
C ILE A 110 -5.16 -4.28 11.03
N LEU A 111 -4.19 -3.42 10.72
CA LEU A 111 -3.11 -3.09 11.65
C LEU A 111 -3.66 -2.49 12.96
N GLU A 112 -4.62 -1.57 12.87
CA GLU A 112 -5.33 -1.04 14.04
C GLU A 112 -6.05 -2.15 14.83
N SER A 113 -6.83 -2.99 14.15
CA SER A 113 -7.54 -4.10 14.79
C SER A 113 -6.64 -5.10 15.49
N LEU A 114 -5.40 -5.28 15.00
CA LEU A 114 -4.37 -6.07 15.68
C LEU A 114 -3.83 -5.33 16.90
N ALA A 115 -3.54 -4.04 16.77
CA ALA A 115 -2.97 -3.22 17.84
C ALA A 115 -3.90 -3.04 19.04
N GLU A 116 -5.22 -3.07 18.83
CA GLU A 116 -6.23 -3.11 19.90
C GLU A 116 -6.10 -4.34 20.81
N ARG A 117 -5.43 -5.39 20.36
CA ARG A 117 -5.38 -6.71 21.03
C ARG A 117 -3.98 -7.11 21.47
N ILE A 118 -2.96 -6.62 20.79
CA ILE A 118 -1.55 -6.91 21.09
C ILE A 118 -0.67 -5.70 20.79
N SER A 119 0.46 -5.56 21.49
CA SER A 119 1.52 -4.63 21.07
C SER A 119 2.19 -5.19 19.82
N ILE A 120 2.15 -4.45 18.72
CA ILE A 120 2.79 -4.83 17.45
C ILE A 120 4.31 -4.99 17.61
N PRO A 121 5.06 -4.01 18.19
CA PRO A 121 6.48 -4.23 18.47
C PRO A 121 6.72 -5.32 19.53
N GLY A 122 5.82 -5.46 20.51
CA GLY A 122 5.88 -6.53 21.53
C GLY A 122 5.73 -7.93 20.92
N ALA A 123 5.03 -8.07 19.81
CA ALA A 123 4.93 -9.31 19.03
C ALA A 123 6.19 -9.61 18.18
N GLY A 124 7.19 -8.74 18.19
CA GLY A 124 8.45 -8.91 17.46
C GLY A 124 8.47 -8.34 16.06
N ILE A 125 7.44 -7.62 15.64
CA ILE A 125 7.37 -6.96 14.34
C ILE A 125 8.35 -5.77 14.31
N LYS A 126 9.17 -5.69 13.29
CA LYS A 126 10.21 -4.67 13.08
C LYS A 126 9.90 -3.76 11.92
N GLY A 127 9.20 -4.28 10.91
CA GLY A 127 8.81 -3.50 9.74
C GLY A 127 7.41 -3.87 9.24
N VAL A 128 6.63 -2.85 8.91
CA VAL A 128 5.27 -2.99 8.38
C VAL A 128 5.17 -2.28 7.03
N PHE A 129 4.68 -3.01 6.06
CA PHE A 129 4.35 -2.53 4.73
C PHE A 129 2.83 -2.48 4.59
N VAL A 130 2.27 -1.34 4.21
CA VAL A 130 0.82 -1.15 4.05
C VAL A 130 0.45 -0.54 2.71
N GLY A 131 -0.78 -0.80 2.29
CA GLY A 131 -1.38 -0.19 1.11
C GLY A 131 -2.90 -0.33 1.07
N GLY A 132 -3.53 0.29 0.09
CA GLY A 132 -4.95 0.11 -0.21
C GLY A 132 -5.93 1.01 0.57
N THR A 133 -5.45 2.03 1.27
CA THR A 133 -6.28 2.98 2.01
C THR A 133 -5.71 4.39 1.86
N THR A 134 -6.58 5.41 1.82
CA THR A 134 -6.18 6.81 1.87
C THR A 134 -5.46 7.11 3.20
N MET A 135 -4.32 7.77 3.12
CA MET A 135 -3.43 8.03 4.26
C MET A 135 -3.30 9.53 4.48
N THR A 136 -4.14 10.08 5.38
CA THR A 136 -3.98 11.48 5.81
C THR A 136 -2.79 11.64 6.76
N PRO A 137 -2.16 12.82 6.88
CA PRO A 137 -1.08 13.05 7.83
C PRO A 137 -1.43 12.67 9.28
N GLN A 138 -2.65 12.97 9.72
CA GLN A 138 -3.13 12.62 11.05
C GLN A 138 -3.21 11.10 11.24
N TYR A 139 -3.64 10.38 10.20
CA TYR A 139 -3.73 8.93 10.25
C TYR A 139 -2.35 8.27 10.22
N VAL A 140 -1.43 8.80 9.42
CA VAL A 140 -0.03 8.35 9.42
C VAL A 140 0.61 8.56 10.78
N ARG A 141 0.39 9.73 11.39
CA ARG A 141 0.87 10.02 12.75
C ARG A 141 0.33 9.01 13.77
N PHE A 142 -0.98 8.79 13.79
CA PHE A 142 -1.62 7.83 14.68
C PHE A 142 -1.03 6.42 14.50
N LEU A 143 -0.88 5.95 13.26
CA LEU A 143 -0.31 4.64 12.98
C LEU A 143 1.14 4.54 13.46
N THR A 144 1.96 5.55 13.22
CA THR A 144 3.38 5.51 13.56
C THR A 144 3.64 5.68 15.05
N GLU A 145 2.97 6.64 15.70
CA GLU A 145 3.24 6.97 17.11
C GLU A 145 2.49 6.05 18.08
N GLU A 146 1.21 5.75 17.79
CA GLU A 146 0.36 5.02 18.73
C GLU A 146 0.28 3.54 18.40
N VAL A 147 -0.07 3.18 17.15
CA VAL A 147 -0.24 1.78 16.73
C VAL A 147 1.09 1.03 16.67
N LEU A 148 2.13 1.67 16.15
CA LEU A 148 3.48 1.12 16.01
C LEU A 148 4.43 1.58 17.13
N GLU A 149 3.94 2.37 18.08
CA GLU A 149 4.66 2.85 19.27
C GLU A 149 5.98 3.58 18.93
N GLY A 150 6.12 4.15 17.74
CA GLY A 150 7.36 4.74 17.26
C GLY A 150 8.55 3.75 17.17
N LYS A 151 8.30 2.44 17.25
CA LYS A 151 9.34 1.39 17.34
C LYS A 151 9.41 0.48 16.13
N VAL A 152 8.46 0.56 15.22
CA VAL A 152 8.35 -0.27 14.03
C VAL A 152 8.48 0.58 12.79
N ASN A 153 9.31 0.15 11.86
CA ASN A 153 9.47 0.83 10.58
C ASN A 153 8.18 0.73 9.75
N PHE A 154 7.78 1.84 9.16
CA PHE A 154 6.51 1.96 8.46
C PHE A 154 6.72 2.34 6.99
N ALA A 155 6.29 1.47 6.06
CA ALA A 155 6.41 1.63 4.62
C ALA A 155 5.03 1.68 3.95
N PRO A 156 4.36 2.83 3.92
CA PRO A 156 3.14 2.99 3.13
C PRO A 156 3.46 3.02 1.64
N THR A 157 2.54 2.52 0.82
CA THR A 157 2.69 2.48 -0.63
C THR A 157 1.42 2.88 -1.34
N TYR A 158 1.58 3.42 -2.54
CA TYR A 158 0.51 3.70 -3.46
C TYR A 158 0.68 2.86 -4.72
N GLY A 159 -0.38 2.20 -5.15
CA GLY A 159 -0.30 1.39 -6.35
C GLY A 159 -1.55 0.60 -6.67
N ASN A 160 -1.55 0.06 -7.88
CA ASN A 160 -2.59 -0.82 -8.37
C ASN A 160 -2.02 -1.81 -9.40
N THR A 161 -2.88 -2.71 -9.91
CA THR A 161 -2.46 -3.73 -10.87
C THR A 161 -1.93 -3.15 -12.19
N LEU A 162 -2.33 -1.95 -12.56
CA LEU A 162 -1.95 -1.32 -13.83
C LEU A 162 -0.60 -0.61 -13.74
N MET A 163 -0.34 0.05 -12.61
CA MET A 163 0.86 0.83 -12.38
C MET A 163 2.02 -0.02 -11.81
N GLY A 164 1.72 -0.94 -10.93
CA GLY A 164 2.69 -1.56 -10.05
C GLY A 164 2.74 -0.85 -8.69
N LEU A 165 3.92 -0.60 -8.16
CA LEU A 165 4.13 -0.10 -6.82
C LEU A 165 4.89 1.23 -6.82
N ALA A 166 4.25 2.30 -6.40
CA ALA A 166 4.92 3.56 -6.06
C ALA A 166 5.36 3.52 -4.60
N ILE A 167 6.61 3.87 -4.37
CA ILE A 167 7.31 3.76 -3.09
C ILE A 167 7.24 5.12 -2.40
N SER A 168 6.93 5.16 -1.10
CA SER A 168 7.12 6.36 -0.30
C SER A 168 8.57 6.47 0.14
N ARG A 169 9.13 7.68 0.16
CA ARG A 169 10.36 7.89 0.91
C ARG A 169 10.09 7.81 2.42
N PRO A 170 11.09 7.41 3.22
CA PRO A 170 10.96 7.47 4.66
C PRO A 170 10.57 8.87 5.13
N LEU A 171 9.70 8.95 6.12
CA LEU A 171 9.27 10.22 6.69
C LEU A 171 10.41 10.90 7.44
N THR A 172 10.50 12.21 7.28
CA THR A 172 11.36 13.09 8.07
C THR A 172 10.49 13.99 8.96
N ALA A 173 11.08 14.64 9.94
CA ALA A 173 10.36 15.58 10.81
C ALA A 173 9.71 16.75 10.03
N GLU A 174 10.32 17.13 8.90
CA GLU A 174 9.84 18.23 8.05
C GLU A 174 8.55 17.88 7.28
N ASP A 175 8.29 16.59 7.07
CA ASP A 175 7.12 16.12 6.32
C ASP A 175 5.80 16.31 7.07
N ASN A 176 5.84 16.52 8.37
CA ASN A 176 4.63 16.58 9.20
C ASN A 176 3.66 15.42 8.92
N TYR A 177 4.22 14.21 8.74
CA TYR A 177 3.51 12.96 8.38
C TYR A 177 2.85 12.97 6.99
N SER A 178 3.12 13.95 6.14
CA SER A 178 2.64 13.96 4.75
C SER A 178 3.47 13.00 3.89
N LEU A 179 2.82 12.02 3.30
CA LEU A 179 3.47 11.03 2.45
C LEU A 179 3.68 11.56 1.03
N THR A 180 4.83 11.20 0.44
CA THR A 180 5.07 11.39 -0.99
C THR A 180 5.47 10.06 -1.61
N TYR A 181 4.79 9.68 -2.68
CA TYR A 181 5.02 8.44 -3.40
C TYR A 181 5.66 8.71 -4.75
N TYR A 182 6.59 7.86 -5.16
CA TYR A 182 7.31 7.94 -6.43
C TYR A 182 7.06 6.69 -7.26
N ALA A 183 6.62 6.88 -8.49
CA ALA A 183 6.34 5.78 -9.42
C ALA A 183 7.64 5.07 -9.86
N PRO A 184 7.58 3.77 -10.21
CA PRO A 184 8.74 3.00 -10.65
C PRO A 184 9.10 3.34 -12.11
N GLN A 185 9.63 4.54 -12.37
CA GLN A 185 10.05 4.94 -13.70
C GLN A 185 11.24 4.11 -14.20
N PRO A 186 11.33 3.87 -15.53
CA PRO A 186 10.42 4.33 -16.60
C PRO A 186 9.20 3.41 -16.82
N ARG A 187 9.03 2.32 -16.05
CA ARG A 187 7.95 1.35 -16.24
C ARG A 187 6.56 1.94 -16.01
N ALA A 188 6.44 2.83 -15.05
CA ALA A 188 5.22 3.60 -14.81
C ALA A 188 5.56 5.06 -14.53
N ILE A 189 4.73 5.97 -15.03
CA ILE A 189 4.88 7.40 -14.84
C ILE A 189 3.56 7.92 -14.25
N LEU A 190 3.64 8.67 -13.17
CA LEU A 190 2.53 9.42 -12.60
C LEU A 190 2.68 10.90 -12.94
N ARG A 191 1.59 11.52 -13.36
CA ARG A 191 1.47 12.96 -13.56
C ARG A 191 0.24 13.45 -12.84
N ILE A 192 0.30 14.65 -12.32
CA ILE A 192 -0.86 15.33 -11.75
C ILE A 192 -1.30 16.38 -12.74
N VAL A 193 -2.49 16.19 -13.28
CA VAL A 193 -3.02 17.00 -14.38
C VAL A 193 -4.24 17.80 -13.96
N ASN A 194 -4.46 18.90 -14.66
CA ASN A 194 -5.63 19.74 -14.42
C ASN A 194 -6.92 18.95 -14.71
N PRO A 195 -7.87 18.87 -13.76
CA PRO A 195 -9.10 18.11 -13.94
C PRO A 195 -9.98 18.55 -15.10
N LYS A 196 -9.84 19.82 -15.53
CA LYS A 196 -10.62 20.41 -16.65
C LYS A 196 -9.89 20.27 -17.99
N ASP A 197 -8.56 20.20 -17.96
CA ASP A 197 -7.73 20.05 -19.16
C ASP A 197 -6.54 19.13 -18.85
N SER A 198 -6.70 17.83 -19.10
CA SER A 198 -5.67 16.84 -18.82
C SER A 198 -4.40 16.96 -19.70
N THR A 199 -4.37 17.88 -20.65
CA THR A 199 -3.14 18.19 -21.42
C THR A 199 -2.15 18.97 -20.58
N GLN A 200 -2.62 19.71 -19.58
CA GLN A 200 -1.84 20.57 -18.69
C GLN A 200 -1.58 19.88 -17.34
N GLY A 201 -0.35 19.98 -16.86
CA GLY A 201 -0.02 19.64 -15.46
C GLY A 201 -0.49 20.75 -14.52
N VAL A 202 -0.61 20.44 -13.24
CA VAL A 202 -0.78 21.45 -12.18
C VAL A 202 0.58 21.92 -11.67
N GLU A 203 0.63 23.05 -10.97
CA GLU A 203 1.84 23.51 -10.30
C GLU A 203 2.21 22.59 -9.12
N TYR A 204 3.43 22.73 -8.61
CA TYR A 204 3.83 22.00 -7.40
C TYR A 204 2.98 22.43 -6.21
N ASP A 205 2.71 21.46 -5.35
CA ASP A 205 1.87 21.60 -4.15
C ASP A 205 0.39 21.89 -4.43
N GLU A 206 -0.04 21.75 -5.69
CA GLU A 206 -1.45 21.84 -6.09
C GLU A 206 -2.06 20.46 -6.32
N TYR A 207 -3.36 20.36 -6.02
CA TYR A 207 -4.16 19.19 -6.35
C TYR A 207 -4.52 19.13 -7.81
N GLY A 208 -4.46 17.93 -8.35
CA GLY A 208 -5.00 17.61 -9.66
C GLY A 208 -5.34 16.13 -9.76
N ARG A 209 -5.83 15.73 -10.90
CA ARG A 209 -6.18 14.34 -11.16
C ARG A 209 -4.95 13.52 -11.48
N VAL A 210 -4.91 12.31 -10.94
CA VAL A 210 -3.80 11.38 -11.23
C VAL A 210 -3.95 10.84 -12.66
N GLU A 211 -2.93 11.06 -13.47
CA GLU A 211 -2.75 10.45 -14.79
C GLU A 211 -1.62 9.43 -14.72
N LEU A 212 -1.90 8.20 -15.15
CA LEU A 212 -0.96 7.08 -15.17
C LEU A 212 -0.59 6.73 -16.59
N SER A 213 0.71 6.55 -16.86
CA SER A 213 1.20 5.86 -18.05
C SER A 213 2.01 4.64 -17.64
N THR A 214 1.69 3.47 -18.21
CA THR A 214 2.46 2.24 -17.98
C THR A 214 3.08 1.80 -19.28
N MET A 215 4.40 1.57 -19.25
CA MET A 215 5.22 1.23 -20.42
C MET A 215 6.11 0.03 -20.10
N THR A 216 5.49 -1.15 -20.04
CA THR A 216 6.20 -2.40 -19.82
C THR A 216 6.10 -3.29 -21.07
N LYS A 217 6.90 -4.36 -21.14
CA LYS A 217 6.79 -5.35 -22.24
C LYS A 217 5.42 -6.03 -22.26
N GLU A 218 4.79 -6.15 -21.11
CA GLU A 218 3.53 -6.86 -20.93
C GLU A 218 2.31 -5.95 -21.08
N PHE A 219 2.50 -4.64 -20.87
CA PHE A 219 1.38 -3.73 -20.75
C PHE A 219 1.76 -2.32 -21.20
N PHE A 220 1.08 -1.82 -22.21
CA PHE A 220 1.20 -0.45 -22.68
C PHE A 220 -0.12 0.29 -22.49
N MET A 221 -0.11 1.30 -21.63
CA MET A 221 -1.28 2.12 -21.34
C MET A 221 -0.84 3.58 -21.14
N PRO A 222 -0.88 4.37 -22.21
CA PRO A 222 -0.54 5.79 -22.11
C PRO A 222 -1.71 6.59 -21.55
N ARG A 223 -1.40 7.56 -20.69
CA ARG A 223 -2.29 8.64 -20.25
C ARG A 223 -3.67 8.19 -19.75
N PHE A 224 -3.69 7.22 -18.88
CA PHE A 224 -4.91 6.78 -18.22
C PHE A 224 -5.24 7.67 -17.02
N LEU A 225 -6.42 8.29 -17.03
CA LEU A 225 -6.89 9.08 -15.89
C LEU A 225 -7.44 8.14 -14.81
N GLU A 226 -6.76 8.12 -13.68
CA GLU A 226 -7.17 7.36 -12.50
C GLU A 226 -8.41 7.98 -11.83
N ARG A 227 -8.97 7.26 -10.86
CA ARG A 227 -10.09 7.73 -10.04
C ARG A 227 -9.64 8.57 -8.85
N ASP A 228 -8.34 8.79 -8.75
CA ASP A 228 -7.72 9.48 -7.65
C ASP A 228 -7.32 10.90 -8.06
N GLU A 229 -7.28 11.78 -7.08
CA GLU A 229 -6.59 13.06 -7.14
C GLU A 229 -5.42 13.04 -6.14
N ALA A 230 -4.44 13.87 -6.39
CA ALA A 230 -3.26 13.97 -5.52
C ALA A 230 -2.61 15.35 -5.66
N ILE A 231 -1.74 15.69 -4.72
CA ILE A 231 -0.86 16.85 -4.81
C ILE A 231 0.38 16.48 -5.63
N ARG A 232 0.78 17.36 -6.58
CA ARG A 232 2.04 17.25 -7.29
C ARG A 232 3.18 17.59 -6.34
N ARG A 233 4.13 16.67 -6.18
CA ARG A 233 5.31 16.85 -5.32
C ARG A 233 6.60 16.90 -6.13
N GLN A 234 7.57 17.67 -5.62
CA GLN A 234 8.85 17.82 -6.27
C GLN A 234 9.66 16.51 -6.27
N PRO A 235 10.58 16.36 -7.26
CA PRO A 235 11.59 15.32 -7.22
C PRO A 235 12.41 15.35 -5.94
N CYS A 236 13.06 14.23 -5.61
CA CYS A 236 14.05 14.17 -4.56
C CYS A 236 15.33 13.49 -5.07
N GLU A 237 16.38 13.50 -4.28
CA GLU A 237 17.68 12.95 -4.68
C GLU A 237 17.59 11.51 -5.23
N ARG A 238 16.82 10.67 -4.57
CA ARG A 238 16.62 9.26 -4.98
C ARG A 238 15.70 9.10 -6.18
N PHE A 239 14.73 9.97 -6.33
CA PHE A 239 13.72 9.94 -7.39
C PHE A 239 13.74 11.27 -8.15
N PRO A 240 14.53 11.38 -9.24
CA PRO A 240 14.68 12.62 -10.01
C PRO A 240 13.47 12.90 -10.94
N TRP A 241 12.27 12.58 -10.47
CA TRP A 241 10.98 12.82 -11.14
C TRP A 241 9.91 13.19 -10.13
N ASP A 242 8.81 13.75 -10.60
CA ASP A 242 7.73 14.21 -9.75
C ASP A 242 7.13 13.08 -8.89
N GLY A 243 6.89 13.39 -7.63
CA GLY A 243 6.13 12.55 -6.72
C GLY A 243 4.66 12.93 -6.66
N VAL A 244 3.87 12.10 -6.00
CA VAL A 244 2.45 12.34 -5.70
C VAL A 244 2.21 12.23 -4.19
N GLY A 245 1.55 13.24 -3.62
CA GLY A 245 1.24 13.28 -2.19
C GLY A 245 -0.25 13.37 -1.94
N ASP A 246 -0.66 13.03 -0.72
CA ASP A 246 -2.04 13.18 -0.25
C ASP A 246 -3.08 12.61 -1.23
N VAL A 247 -2.84 11.35 -1.63
CA VAL A 247 -3.67 10.66 -2.63
C VAL A 247 -5.02 10.32 -2.02
N ARG A 248 -6.08 10.70 -2.71
CA ARG A 248 -7.47 10.46 -2.30
C ARG A 248 -8.40 10.29 -3.50
N PRO A 249 -9.62 9.75 -3.32
CA PRO A 249 -10.58 9.66 -4.41
C PRO A 249 -10.95 11.02 -4.99
N PHE A 250 -11.06 11.08 -6.29
CA PHE A 250 -11.55 12.25 -7.01
C PHE A 250 -13.07 12.38 -6.89
N GLU A 251 -13.56 13.44 -6.27
CA GLU A 251 -14.97 13.62 -5.86
C GLU A 251 -16.01 13.62 -6.99
N SER A 252 -15.60 13.85 -8.25
CA SER A 252 -16.55 13.89 -9.38
C SER A 252 -17.09 12.51 -9.80
N THR A 253 -16.63 11.45 -9.16
CA THR A 253 -17.17 10.11 -9.43
C THR A 253 -18.48 9.91 -8.70
N THR A 254 -19.59 9.90 -9.43
CA THR A 254 -21.00 9.77 -8.99
C THR A 254 -21.34 8.47 -8.24
N LYS A 255 -20.38 7.61 -7.97
CA LYS A 255 -20.54 6.41 -7.15
C LYS A 255 -19.71 6.56 -5.87
N LYS A 256 -20.42 6.59 -4.73
CA LYS A 256 -19.81 6.54 -3.41
C LYS A 256 -18.82 5.36 -3.36
N VAL A 257 -17.55 5.64 -3.36
CA VAL A 257 -16.50 4.63 -3.25
C VAL A 257 -16.48 4.18 -1.79
N ILE A 258 -16.69 2.91 -1.53
CA ILE A 258 -16.55 2.35 -0.18
C ILE A 258 -15.05 2.08 0.01
N GLU A 259 -14.36 2.99 0.71
CA GLU A 259 -12.94 2.88 1.05
C GLU A 259 -12.71 2.24 2.42
N GLY A 260 -11.47 1.83 2.65
CA GLY A 260 -11.02 1.41 3.99
C GLY A 260 -11.77 0.24 4.59
N VAL A 261 -12.37 -0.60 3.78
CA VAL A 261 -13.25 -1.69 4.24
C VAL A 261 -12.47 -2.90 4.77
N TYR A 262 -11.15 -2.91 4.57
CA TYR A 262 -10.28 -4.03 4.93
C TYR A 262 -8.89 -3.54 5.37
#